data_e2a6d95013cca115e39adaa0268236dd
#
_entry.id   e2a6d95013cca115e39adaa0268236dd
#
_cell.length_a   1.000
_cell.length_b   1.000
_cell.length_c   1.000
_cell.angle_alpha   90.00
_cell.angle_beta   90.00
_cell.angle_gamma   90.00
#
_symmetry.space_group_name_H-M   'P 1'
#
loop_
_entity.id
_entity.type
_entity.pdbx_description
1 polymer ?
#
loop_
_entity_poly.entity_id
_entity_poly.type
_entity_poly.pdbx_seq_one_letter_code
_entity_poly.pdbx_strand_id
1 'polypeptide(L)'
;MTHTKGPWHQTDNKKRTAIYINGEGWGQLAKVWVRLEGSDTDSEEGVCNANLITAAPVLLSALMAISYKMADGIAPNDHEEWCKFFIETADKAIKKAKQ
;
A
#
# COMPACT_ATOMS: atom_id res chain seq x y z
N MET A 1 -16.68 8.53 8.30
CA MET A 1 -16.21 7.13 8.44
C MET A 1 -14.72 7.02 8.22
N THR A 2 -14.06 6.24 9.04
CA THR A 2 -12.63 6.03 8.92
C THR A 2 -12.33 4.56 8.63
N HIS A 3 -11.35 4.32 7.79
CA HIS A 3 -10.88 2.97 7.52
C HIS A 3 -9.99 2.48 8.67
N THR A 4 -9.69 1.18 8.69
CA THR A 4 -8.77 0.61 9.66
C THR A 4 -7.40 1.27 9.50
N LYS A 5 -6.86 1.71 10.62
CA LYS A 5 -5.57 2.41 10.64
C LYS A 5 -4.43 1.50 10.18
N GLY A 6 -3.53 2.05 9.38
CA GLY A 6 -2.31 1.34 9.00
C GLY A 6 -1.22 1.45 10.05
N PRO A 7 -0.10 0.75 9.86
CA PRO A 7 0.17 -0.05 8.67
C PRO A 7 -0.61 -1.36 8.65
N TRP A 8 -0.89 -1.85 7.45
CA TRP A 8 -1.45 -3.17 7.27
C TRP A 8 -0.29 -4.14 6.98
N HIS A 9 -0.47 -5.39 7.37
CA HIS A 9 0.58 -6.40 7.20
C HIS A 9 0.00 -7.71 6.69
N GLN A 10 0.87 -8.56 6.18
CA GLN A 10 0.48 -9.81 5.54
C GLN A 10 0.81 -11.02 6.42
N THR A 11 -0.07 -12.01 6.40
CA THR A 11 0.20 -13.34 6.97
C THR A 11 -0.28 -14.39 5.99
N ASP A 12 0.39 -15.55 5.98
CA ASP A 12 0.01 -16.66 5.11
C ASP A 12 -0.90 -17.63 5.87
N ASN A 13 -1.75 -18.36 5.13
CA ASN A 13 -2.45 -19.49 5.71
C ASN A 13 -1.51 -20.70 5.78
N LYS A 14 -1.90 -21.77 6.49
CA LYS A 14 -1.08 -22.97 6.66
C LYS A 14 -0.77 -23.66 5.35
N LYS A 15 -1.68 -23.63 4.39
CA LYS A 15 -1.51 -24.25 3.06
C LYS A 15 -0.82 -23.32 2.07
N ARG A 16 -0.57 -22.09 2.45
CA ARG A 16 0.05 -21.05 1.62
C ARG A 16 -0.69 -20.82 0.29
N THR A 17 -2.00 -21.01 0.30
CA THR A 17 -2.83 -20.76 -0.88
C THR A 17 -3.35 -19.34 -0.93
N ALA A 18 -3.29 -18.63 0.20
CA ALA A 18 -3.79 -17.26 0.30
C ALA A 18 -2.91 -16.43 1.23
N ILE A 19 -2.87 -15.14 0.98
CA ILE A 19 -2.27 -14.16 1.85
C ILE A 19 -3.39 -13.39 2.52
N TYR A 20 -3.33 -13.29 3.84
CA TYR A 20 -4.26 -12.48 4.62
C TYR A 20 -3.64 -11.12 4.88
N ILE A 21 -4.45 -10.08 4.73
CA ILE A 21 -4.02 -8.73 5.02
C ILE A 21 -4.72 -8.31 6.31
N ASN A 22 -3.91 -7.94 7.30
CA ASN A 22 -4.37 -7.67 8.65
C ASN A 22 -4.14 -6.21 9.00
N GLY A 23 -5.10 -5.62 9.69
CA GLY A 23 -4.96 -4.29 10.25
C GLY A 23 -4.56 -4.37 11.70
N GLU A 24 -3.95 -3.30 12.18
CA GLU A 24 -3.56 -3.20 13.59
C GLU A 24 -4.81 -3.16 14.46
N GLY A 25 -4.88 -4.10 15.40
CA GLY A 25 -5.98 -4.16 16.36
C GLY A 25 -7.30 -4.75 15.85
N TRP A 26 -7.38 -5.11 14.58
CA TRP A 26 -8.64 -5.56 13.99
C TRP A 26 -8.64 -7.02 13.53
N GLY A 27 -7.54 -7.54 13.09
CA GLY A 27 -7.47 -8.88 12.51
C GLY A 27 -7.57 -8.81 10.99
N GLN A 28 -8.18 -9.83 10.40
CA GLN A 28 -8.17 -9.99 8.94
C GLN A 28 -9.07 -8.95 8.23
N LEU A 29 -8.45 -8.17 7.35
CA LEU A 29 -9.17 -7.19 6.50
C LEU A 29 -9.48 -7.76 5.13
N ALA A 30 -8.58 -8.56 4.57
CA ALA A 30 -8.74 -9.10 3.24
C ALA A 30 -8.02 -10.43 3.11
N LYS A 31 -8.45 -11.22 2.13
CA LYS A 31 -7.83 -12.49 1.76
C LYS A 31 -7.56 -12.47 0.28
N VAL A 32 -6.32 -12.72 -0.11
CA VAL A 32 -5.90 -12.72 -1.52
C VAL A 32 -5.40 -14.10 -1.89
N TRP A 33 -6.00 -14.70 -2.89
CA TRP A 33 -5.57 -16.01 -3.38
C TRP A 33 -4.27 -15.83 -4.18
N VAL A 34 -3.25 -16.59 -3.79
CA VAL A 34 -1.94 -16.51 -4.44
C VAL A 34 -1.51 -17.84 -5.04
N ARG A 35 -2.20 -18.92 -4.70
CA ARG A 35 -1.85 -20.25 -5.18
C ARG A 35 -3.12 -21.08 -5.36
N LEU A 36 -3.20 -21.76 -6.49
CA LEU A 36 -4.28 -22.72 -6.71
C LEU A 36 -4.01 -23.98 -5.91
N GLU A 37 -5.07 -24.64 -5.46
CA GLU A 37 -4.97 -25.90 -4.71
C GLU A 37 -4.21 -26.92 -5.55
N GLY A 38 -3.18 -27.52 -4.96
CA GLY A 38 -2.33 -28.50 -5.64
C GLY A 38 -1.18 -27.90 -6.43
N SER A 39 -1.05 -26.58 -6.48
CA SER A 39 0.08 -25.93 -7.14
C SER A 39 1.22 -25.70 -6.14
N ASP A 40 2.45 -25.84 -6.61
CA ASP A 40 3.65 -25.62 -5.79
C ASP A 40 4.17 -24.20 -5.89
N THR A 41 3.62 -23.40 -6.78
CA THR A 41 4.12 -22.04 -7.03
C THR A 41 3.05 -21.00 -6.79
N ASP A 42 3.46 -19.86 -6.22
CA ASP A 42 2.58 -18.72 -6.00
C ASP A 42 2.28 -18.04 -7.35
N SER A 43 1.07 -17.52 -7.49
CA SER A 43 0.73 -16.64 -8.60
C SER A 43 1.43 -15.31 -8.41
N GLU A 44 2.23 -14.92 -9.37
CA GLU A 44 2.87 -13.60 -9.35
C GLU A 44 1.85 -12.49 -9.26
N GLU A 45 0.76 -12.62 -10.02
CA GLU A 45 -0.34 -11.66 -9.98
C GLU A 45 -0.98 -11.59 -8.60
N GLY A 46 -1.21 -12.74 -7.97
CA GLY A 46 -1.79 -12.79 -6.62
C GLY A 46 -0.91 -12.12 -5.58
N VAL A 47 0.39 -12.38 -5.64
CA VAL A 47 1.36 -11.75 -4.73
C VAL A 47 1.38 -10.23 -4.94
N CYS A 48 1.40 -9.79 -6.19
CA CYS A 48 1.37 -8.35 -6.51
C CYS A 48 0.09 -7.69 -6.01
N ASN A 49 -1.04 -8.37 -6.16
CA ASN A 49 -2.32 -7.87 -5.65
C ASN A 49 -2.30 -7.72 -4.13
N ALA A 50 -1.74 -8.71 -3.43
CA ALA A 50 -1.62 -8.65 -1.98
C ALA A 50 -0.73 -7.47 -1.54
N ASN A 51 0.37 -7.26 -2.24
CA ASN A 51 1.27 -6.14 -1.95
C ASN A 51 0.59 -4.79 -2.16
N LEU A 52 -0.19 -4.67 -3.22
CA LEU A 52 -0.91 -3.43 -3.50
C LEU A 52 -1.95 -3.14 -2.41
N ILE A 53 -2.73 -4.14 -2.01
CA ILE A 53 -3.72 -3.97 -0.96
C ILE A 53 -3.05 -3.62 0.37
N THR A 54 -1.95 -4.31 0.70
CA THR A 54 -1.19 -4.05 1.94
C THR A 54 -0.67 -2.61 1.98
N ALA A 55 -0.30 -2.06 0.84
CA ALA A 55 0.23 -0.71 0.74
C ALA A 55 -0.85 0.38 0.72
N ALA A 56 -2.14 0.02 0.73
CA ALA A 56 -3.23 0.99 0.61
C ALA A 56 -3.15 2.14 1.63
N PRO A 57 -2.88 1.91 2.93
CA PRO A 57 -2.74 3.03 3.87
C PRO A 57 -1.59 3.97 3.51
N VAL A 58 -0.48 3.43 3.04
CA VAL A 58 0.69 4.24 2.64
C VAL A 58 0.36 5.07 1.40
N LEU A 59 -0.33 4.45 0.42
CA LEU A 59 -0.74 5.14 -0.80
C LEU A 59 -1.72 6.27 -0.49
N LEU A 60 -2.69 6.01 0.37
CA LEU A 60 -3.65 7.03 0.79
C LEU A 60 -2.95 8.18 1.52
N SER A 61 -2.05 7.85 2.45
CA SER A 61 -1.29 8.88 3.19
C SER A 61 -0.45 9.73 2.25
N ALA A 62 0.18 9.13 1.24
CA ALA A 62 0.96 9.87 0.24
C ALA A 62 0.09 10.84 -0.55
N LEU A 63 -1.08 10.38 -0.99
CA LEU A 63 -2.01 11.23 -1.73
C LEU A 63 -2.54 12.36 -0.88
N MET A 64 -2.86 12.10 0.38
CA MET A 64 -3.33 13.12 1.31
C MET A 64 -2.24 14.17 1.57
N ALA A 65 -0.99 13.72 1.74
CA ALA A 65 0.12 14.63 1.96
C ALA A 65 0.32 15.58 0.77
N ILE A 66 0.23 15.03 -0.44
CA ILE A 66 0.34 15.83 -1.67
C ILE A 66 -0.82 16.80 -1.77
N SER A 67 -2.03 16.33 -1.51
CA SER A 67 -3.24 17.15 -1.56
C SER A 67 -3.20 18.31 -0.57
N TYR A 68 -2.84 18.03 0.67
CA TYR A 68 -2.74 19.09 1.70
C TYR A 68 -1.68 20.11 1.35
N LYS A 69 -0.55 19.66 0.83
CA LYS A 69 0.53 20.55 0.42
C LYS A 69 0.08 21.49 -0.69
N MET A 70 -0.65 20.97 -1.67
CA MET A 70 -1.18 21.77 -2.76
C MET A 70 -2.24 22.75 -2.31
N ALA A 71 -3.05 22.35 -1.34
CA ALA A 71 -4.10 23.22 -0.79
C ALA A 71 -3.51 24.43 -0.04
N ASP A 72 -2.34 24.27 0.57
CA ASP A 72 -1.66 25.37 1.26
C ASP A 72 -1.07 26.41 0.31
N GLY A 73 -1.07 26.12 -0.99
CA GLY A 73 -0.55 27.02 -2.00
C GLY A 73 0.95 26.83 -2.21
N ILE A 74 1.37 26.98 -3.45
CA ILE A 74 2.79 26.86 -3.83
C ILE A 74 3.41 28.23 -3.88
N ALA A 75 4.45 28.45 -3.06
CA ALA A 75 5.25 29.63 -3.16
C ALA A 75 6.05 29.59 -4.47
N PRO A 76 6.00 30.63 -5.32
CA PRO A 76 6.67 30.60 -6.61
C PRO A 76 8.17 30.31 -6.58
N ASN A 77 8.80 30.60 -5.44
CA ASN A 77 10.25 30.44 -5.29
C ASN A 77 10.68 29.02 -4.91
N ASP A 78 9.71 28.14 -4.57
CA ASP A 78 9.99 26.82 -4.02
C ASP A 78 9.67 25.67 -4.98
N HIS A 79 9.61 25.95 -6.27
CA HIS A 79 9.24 24.96 -7.28
C HIS A 79 10.07 23.68 -7.22
N GLU A 80 11.39 23.82 -7.07
CA GLU A 80 12.29 22.65 -7.01
C GLU A 80 12.01 21.78 -5.78
N GLU A 81 11.83 22.40 -4.62
CA GLU A 81 11.55 21.68 -3.39
C GLU A 81 10.21 20.97 -3.45
N TRP A 82 9.22 21.58 -4.06
CA TRP A 82 7.90 20.99 -4.21
C TRP A 82 7.93 19.78 -5.13
N CYS A 83 8.59 19.93 -6.29
CA CYS A 83 8.74 18.81 -7.21
C CYS A 83 9.47 17.65 -6.54
N LYS A 84 10.52 17.95 -5.80
CA LYS A 84 11.27 16.95 -5.05
C LYS A 84 10.40 16.26 -4.00
N PHE A 85 9.62 17.02 -3.25
CA PHE A 85 8.70 16.48 -2.25
C PHE A 85 7.68 15.53 -2.88
N PHE A 86 7.05 15.95 -3.98
CA PHE A 86 6.04 15.11 -4.64
C PHE A 86 6.65 13.84 -5.20
N ILE A 87 7.79 13.93 -5.84
CA ILE A 87 8.48 12.77 -6.41
C ILE A 87 8.86 11.78 -5.31
N GLU A 88 9.49 12.25 -4.25
CA GLU A 88 9.92 11.40 -3.14
C GLU A 88 8.72 10.73 -2.45
N THR A 89 7.66 11.48 -2.21
CA THR A 89 6.45 10.96 -1.57
C THR A 89 5.79 9.88 -2.44
N ALA A 90 5.64 10.15 -3.73
CA ALA A 90 5.04 9.21 -4.66
C ALA A 90 5.92 7.97 -4.84
N ASP A 91 7.24 8.15 -4.99
CA ASP A 91 8.16 7.03 -5.19
C ASP A 91 8.17 6.08 -4.00
N LYS A 92 8.15 6.58 -2.79
CA LYS A 92 8.10 5.75 -1.59
C LYS A 92 6.84 4.91 -1.55
N ALA A 93 5.70 5.51 -1.87
CA ALA A 93 4.42 4.82 -1.87
C ALA A 93 4.36 3.75 -2.96
N ILE A 94 4.82 4.09 -4.17
CA ILE A 94 4.86 3.16 -5.30
C ILE A 94 5.78 1.98 -4.99
N LYS A 95 6.94 2.26 -4.44
CA LYS A 95 7.91 1.22 -4.08
C LYS A 95 7.32 0.25 -3.06
N LYS A 96 6.61 0.78 -2.07
CA LYS A 96 5.92 -0.05 -1.08
C LYS A 96 4.87 -0.95 -1.73
N ALA A 97 4.11 -0.42 -2.67
CA ALA A 97 3.06 -1.16 -3.37
C ALA A 97 3.61 -2.29 -4.25
N LYS A 98 4.84 -2.14 -4.74
CA LYS A 98 5.47 -3.11 -5.63
C LYS A 98 6.31 -4.17 -4.92
N GLN A 99 6.46 -4.04 -3.63
CA GLN A 99 7.25 -5.01 -2.85
C GLN A 99 6.63 -6.38 -2.81
#